data_5032f819ffa85088c155c3d8f78ad5b8
#
_entry.id   5032f819ffa85088c155c3d8f78ad5b8
#
_cell.length_a   1.000
_cell.length_b   1.000
_cell.length_c   1.000
_cell.angle_alpha   90.00
_cell.angle_beta   90.00
_cell.angle_gamma   90.00
#
_symmetry.space_group_name_H-M   'P 1'
#
loop_
_entity.id
_entity.type
_entity.pdbx_description
1 polymer ?
#
loop_
_entity_poly.entity_id
_entity_poly.type
_entity_poly.pdbx_seq_one_letter_code
_entity_poly.pdbx_strand_id
1 'polypeptide(L)'
;SGKTAWPTPRTWSLLMVELKNIMENEGYSSIQEIPSDIIKLKADGIIGVEMADNYVQFLSTFKSSFNPAEVLNNPKYNIPTDMKCGEVIDRLKKYIDLTFDNEKLPTDDQMMTMFNTLEKTFNASRDNYVRPFYVSIFNKFDFIKNPTAFGKEYFPKFTIAFMKKYGLKNGA
;
A
#
# COMPACT_ATOMS: atom_id res chain seq x y z
N SER A 1 19.76 40.57 -6.68
CA SER A 1 19.14 39.56 -5.80
C SER A 1 17.81 39.14 -6.38
N GLY A 2 17.85 38.08 -7.18
CA GLY A 2 16.65 37.53 -7.80
C GLY A 2 15.70 37.01 -6.74
N LYS A 3 14.54 37.63 -6.59
CA LYS A 3 13.42 36.98 -5.93
C LYS A 3 13.05 35.79 -6.77
N THR A 4 13.33 34.60 -6.29
CA THR A 4 12.85 33.36 -6.89
C THR A 4 11.31 33.43 -6.91
N ALA A 5 10.73 33.49 -8.11
CA ALA A 5 9.28 33.50 -8.23
C ALA A 5 8.76 32.15 -7.71
N TRP A 6 7.79 32.19 -6.80
CA TRP A 6 7.13 30.98 -6.33
C TRP A 6 6.43 30.29 -7.49
N PRO A 7 6.50 28.95 -7.57
CA PRO A 7 5.77 28.20 -8.56
C PRO A 7 4.27 28.48 -8.45
N THR A 8 3.64 28.71 -9.58
CA THR A 8 2.18 28.88 -9.67
C THR A 8 1.51 27.52 -9.76
N PRO A 9 0.19 27.41 -9.51
CA PRO A 9 -0.56 26.19 -9.78
C PRO A 9 -0.37 25.68 -11.21
N ARG A 10 -0.22 26.58 -12.17
CA ARG A 10 0.02 26.25 -13.58
C ARG A 10 1.38 25.57 -13.77
N THR A 11 2.44 26.04 -13.15
CA THR A 11 3.77 25.43 -13.25
C THR A 11 3.82 24.06 -12.57
N TRP A 12 3.15 23.89 -11.44
CA TRP A 12 3.00 22.59 -10.80
C TRP A 12 2.22 21.61 -11.68
N SER A 13 1.13 22.04 -12.31
CA SER A 13 0.37 21.21 -13.23
C SER A 13 1.22 20.78 -14.44
N LEU A 14 2.05 21.68 -14.96
CA LEU A 14 2.97 21.40 -16.06
C LEU A 14 4.01 20.35 -15.65
N LEU A 15 4.59 20.47 -14.46
CA LEU A 15 5.52 19.46 -13.93
C LEU A 15 4.85 18.09 -13.79
N MET A 16 3.63 18.04 -13.28
CA MET A 16 2.88 16.77 -13.13
C MET A 16 2.62 16.11 -14.48
N VAL A 17 2.28 16.89 -15.51
CA VAL A 17 2.10 16.36 -16.88
C VAL A 17 3.40 15.76 -17.42
N GLU A 18 4.53 16.46 -17.25
CA GLU A 18 5.84 15.99 -17.69
C GLU A 18 6.26 14.69 -16.97
N LEU A 19 6.09 14.64 -15.64
CA LEU A 19 6.43 13.45 -14.87
C LEU A 19 5.51 12.26 -15.20
N LYS A 20 4.24 12.52 -15.45
CA LYS A 20 3.31 11.49 -15.89
C LYS A 20 3.68 10.93 -17.27
N ASN A 21 4.09 11.78 -18.19
CA ASN A 21 4.56 11.34 -19.51
C ASN A 21 5.81 10.46 -19.39
N ILE A 22 6.78 10.82 -18.53
CA ILE A 22 7.96 10.00 -18.27
C ILE A 22 7.55 8.65 -17.69
N MET A 23 6.64 8.65 -16.73
CA MET A 23 6.14 7.45 -16.07
C MET A 23 5.51 6.49 -17.09
N GLU A 24 4.65 7.00 -17.96
CA GLU A 24 3.97 6.20 -18.99
C GLU A 24 4.95 5.70 -20.06
N ASN A 25 5.87 6.54 -20.53
CA ASN A 25 6.82 6.19 -21.60
C ASN A 25 7.90 5.22 -21.15
N GLU A 26 8.36 5.32 -19.92
CA GLU A 26 9.44 4.49 -19.37
C GLU A 26 8.91 3.29 -18.54
N GLY A 27 7.60 3.19 -18.35
CA GLY A 27 6.98 2.05 -17.66
C GLY A 27 7.08 2.09 -16.15
N TYR A 28 7.24 3.26 -15.53
CA TYR A 28 7.20 3.39 -14.06
C TYR A 28 5.76 3.32 -13.56
N SER A 29 5.57 2.65 -12.43
CA SER A 29 4.23 2.52 -11.81
C SER A 29 3.84 3.74 -10.96
N SER A 30 4.84 4.55 -10.54
CA SER A 30 4.62 5.76 -9.75
C SER A 30 5.71 6.79 -10.00
N ILE A 31 5.44 8.04 -9.66
CA ILE A 31 6.42 9.14 -9.78
C ILE A 31 7.65 8.86 -8.91
N GLN A 32 7.48 8.24 -7.75
CA GLN A 32 8.57 7.92 -6.83
C GLN A 32 9.59 6.92 -7.40
N GLU A 33 9.19 6.15 -8.42
CA GLU A 33 10.10 5.22 -9.10
C GLU A 33 11.00 5.90 -10.13
N ILE A 34 10.63 7.09 -10.59
CA ILE A 34 11.46 7.85 -11.52
C ILE A 34 12.78 8.24 -10.81
N PRO A 35 13.95 8.03 -11.43
CA PRO A 35 15.22 8.44 -10.84
C PRO A 35 15.22 9.92 -10.43
N SER A 36 15.77 10.20 -9.25
CA SER A 36 15.73 11.55 -8.67
C SER A 36 16.41 12.61 -9.52
N ASP A 37 17.48 12.24 -10.24
CA ASP A 37 18.19 13.11 -11.17
C ASP A 37 17.32 13.53 -12.37
N ILE A 38 16.49 12.62 -12.87
CA ILE A 38 15.55 12.90 -13.96
C ILE A 38 14.44 13.84 -13.46
N ILE A 39 13.89 13.58 -12.29
CA ILE A 39 12.86 14.44 -11.67
C ILE A 39 13.44 15.84 -11.45
N LYS A 40 14.66 15.93 -10.90
CA LYS A 40 15.34 17.20 -10.65
C LYS A 40 15.54 17.99 -11.93
N LEU A 41 16.05 17.34 -12.98
CA LEU A 41 16.29 17.99 -14.26
C LEU A 41 15.01 18.60 -14.85
N LYS A 42 13.90 17.89 -14.82
CA LYS A 42 12.61 18.39 -15.29
C LYS A 42 12.06 19.50 -14.38
N ALA A 43 12.14 19.31 -13.08
CA ALA A 43 11.64 20.25 -12.10
C ALA A 43 12.44 21.57 -12.10
N ASP A 44 13.76 21.53 -12.24
CA ASP A 44 14.63 22.73 -12.33
C ASP A 44 14.15 23.70 -13.41
N GLY A 45 13.77 23.17 -14.58
CA GLY A 45 13.30 23.98 -15.70
C GLY A 45 11.89 24.54 -15.55
N ILE A 46 11.08 23.99 -14.67
CA ILE A 46 9.65 24.31 -14.55
C ILE A 46 9.35 25.11 -13.27
N ILE A 47 9.87 24.66 -12.13
CA ILE A 47 9.59 25.25 -10.80
C ILE A 47 10.79 25.93 -10.16
N GLY A 48 11.94 25.92 -10.81
CA GLY A 48 13.19 26.50 -10.31
C GLY A 48 13.99 25.54 -9.42
N VAL A 49 15.28 25.81 -9.30
CA VAL A 49 16.26 24.90 -8.68
C VAL A 49 15.95 24.64 -7.21
N GLU A 50 15.66 25.67 -6.43
CA GLU A 50 15.37 25.53 -5.00
C GLU A 50 14.12 24.71 -4.74
N MET A 51 13.04 24.98 -5.46
CA MET A 51 11.80 24.21 -5.33
C MET A 51 11.92 22.82 -5.88
N ALA A 52 12.75 22.60 -6.90
CA ALA A 52 13.06 21.27 -7.42
C ALA A 52 13.81 20.42 -6.39
N ASP A 53 14.80 20.97 -5.70
CA ASP A 53 15.51 20.29 -4.61
C ASP A 53 14.54 19.92 -3.47
N ASN A 54 13.70 20.84 -3.05
CA ASN A 54 12.68 20.58 -2.03
C ASN A 54 11.69 19.48 -2.46
N TYR A 55 11.28 19.50 -3.71
CA TYR A 55 10.36 18.50 -4.26
C TYR A 55 10.99 17.13 -4.32
N VAL A 56 12.26 17.02 -4.76
CA VAL A 56 12.99 15.75 -4.78
C VAL A 56 13.16 15.20 -3.36
N GLN A 57 13.50 16.03 -2.38
CA GLN A 57 13.57 15.63 -0.97
C GLN A 57 12.21 15.16 -0.45
N PHE A 58 11.15 15.87 -0.76
CA PHE A 58 9.79 15.47 -0.43
C PHE A 58 9.45 14.10 -1.02
N LEU A 59 9.72 13.87 -2.30
CA LEU A 59 9.50 12.57 -2.93
C LEU A 59 10.35 11.46 -2.32
N SER A 60 11.57 11.76 -1.88
CA SER A 60 12.43 10.76 -1.23
C SER A 60 11.87 10.26 0.09
N THR A 61 11.10 11.09 0.80
CA THR A 61 10.39 10.64 2.01
C THR A 61 9.31 9.61 1.69
N PHE A 62 8.74 9.63 0.49
CA PHE A 62 7.75 8.66 0.03
C PHE A 62 8.36 7.41 -0.61
N LYS A 63 9.65 7.42 -1.00
CA LYS A 63 10.32 6.19 -1.49
C LYS A 63 10.44 5.10 -0.44
N SER A 64 10.49 5.49 0.82
CA SER A 64 10.38 4.57 1.95
C SER A 64 8.92 4.40 2.42
N SER A 65 7.94 4.95 1.69
CA SER A 65 6.56 4.90 2.09
C SER A 65 5.95 3.52 1.84
N PHE A 66 5.08 3.15 2.75
CA PHE A 66 4.33 1.92 2.70
C PHE A 66 3.42 1.84 1.46
N ASN A 67 3.50 0.72 0.73
CA ASN A 67 2.64 0.45 -0.41
C ASN A 67 1.73 -0.75 -0.11
N PRO A 68 0.41 -0.54 0.11
CA PRO A 68 -0.53 -1.62 0.41
C PRO A 68 -0.60 -2.68 -0.68
N ALA A 69 -0.52 -2.30 -1.94
CA ALA A 69 -0.56 -3.24 -3.06
C ALA A 69 0.60 -4.25 -3.01
N GLU A 70 1.79 -3.81 -2.60
CA GLU A 70 2.97 -4.66 -2.46
C GLU A 70 2.80 -5.70 -1.34
N VAL A 71 2.07 -5.38 -0.28
CA VAL A 71 1.80 -6.32 0.81
C VAL A 71 1.02 -7.53 0.32
N LEU A 72 0.13 -7.35 -0.65
CA LEU A 72 -0.66 -8.44 -1.23
C LEU A 72 0.04 -9.14 -2.40
N ASN A 73 0.87 -8.45 -3.15
CA ASN A 73 1.36 -8.94 -4.44
C ASN A 73 2.84 -9.30 -4.45
N ASN A 74 3.62 -8.87 -3.46
CA ASN A 74 5.06 -9.11 -3.42
C ASN A 74 5.48 -9.85 -2.14
N PRO A 75 5.76 -11.17 -2.22
CA PRO A 75 6.18 -11.95 -1.05
C PRO A 75 7.50 -11.49 -0.41
N LYS A 76 8.30 -10.73 -1.15
CA LYS A 76 9.58 -10.17 -0.68
C LYS A 76 9.45 -8.75 -0.11
N TYR A 77 8.25 -8.18 -0.15
CA TYR A 77 8.05 -6.82 0.36
C TYR A 77 8.26 -6.75 1.87
N ASN A 78 8.97 -5.72 2.29
CA ASN A 78 9.17 -5.41 3.70
C ASN A 78 8.45 -4.11 4.04
N ILE A 79 7.58 -4.16 5.04
CA ILE A 79 6.92 -2.98 5.58
C ILE A 79 7.99 -2.08 6.23
N PRO A 80 7.99 -0.76 5.95
CA PRO A 80 8.94 0.15 6.58
C PRO A 80 8.91 0.05 8.10
N THR A 81 10.08 0.00 8.74
CA THR A 81 10.23 -0.24 10.18
C THR A 81 9.73 0.91 11.06
N ASP A 82 9.59 2.10 10.50
CA ASP A 82 9.05 3.30 11.16
C ASP A 82 7.51 3.35 11.17
N MET A 83 6.84 2.46 10.44
CA MET A 83 5.38 2.39 10.39
C MET A 83 4.83 1.63 11.59
N LYS A 84 3.85 2.22 12.25
CA LYS A 84 3.11 1.57 13.35
C LYS A 84 2.07 0.59 12.81
N CYS A 85 1.82 -0.49 13.54
CA CYS A 85 0.88 -1.54 13.14
C CYS A 85 -0.52 -0.99 12.83
N GLY A 86 -1.09 -0.17 13.70
CA GLY A 86 -2.41 0.42 13.47
C GLY A 86 -2.50 1.24 12.19
N GLU A 87 -1.46 1.98 11.86
CA GLU A 87 -1.37 2.79 10.65
C GLU A 87 -1.29 1.92 9.38
N VAL A 88 -0.51 0.85 9.42
CA VAL A 88 -0.42 -0.13 8.32
C VAL A 88 -1.78 -0.80 8.10
N ILE A 89 -2.43 -1.23 9.17
CA ILE A 89 -3.75 -1.87 9.10
C ILE A 89 -4.81 -0.93 8.52
N ASP A 90 -4.84 0.33 8.94
CA ASP A 90 -5.78 1.32 8.40
C ASP A 90 -5.60 1.53 6.90
N ARG A 91 -4.36 1.61 6.43
CA ARG A 91 -4.06 1.74 5.00
C ARG A 91 -4.39 0.48 4.20
N LEU A 92 -4.16 -0.69 4.75
CA LEU A 92 -4.55 -1.96 4.13
C LEU A 92 -6.07 -2.08 4.01
N LYS A 93 -6.82 -1.75 5.06
CA LYS A 93 -8.29 -1.74 5.02
C LYS A 93 -8.80 -0.82 3.92
N LYS A 94 -8.29 0.40 3.86
CA LYS A 94 -8.67 1.36 2.83
C LYS A 94 -8.35 0.85 1.42
N TYR A 95 -7.17 0.28 1.22
CA TYR A 95 -6.77 -0.30 -0.06
C TYR A 95 -7.69 -1.46 -0.48
N ILE A 96 -8.00 -2.37 0.44
CA ILE A 96 -8.88 -3.51 0.17
C ILE A 96 -10.30 -3.04 -0.13
N ASP A 97 -10.82 -2.06 0.62
CA ASP A 97 -12.15 -1.51 0.40
C ASP A 97 -12.31 -0.83 -0.96
N LEU A 98 -11.25 -0.16 -1.43
CA LEU A 98 -11.23 0.52 -2.72
C LEU A 98 -10.95 -0.41 -3.90
N THR A 99 -10.24 -1.52 -3.68
CA THR A 99 -9.73 -2.39 -4.76
C THR A 99 -10.61 -3.61 -4.98
N PHE A 100 -11.21 -4.15 -3.93
CA PHE A 100 -11.95 -5.40 -3.95
C PHE A 100 -13.41 -5.22 -3.50
N ASP A 101 -14.28 -6.04 -4.07
CA ASP A 101 -15.70 -6.14 -3.71
C ASP A 101 -16.18 -7.58 -3.87
N ASN A 102 -17.49 -7.82 -3.78
CA ASN A 102 -18.06 -9.15 -3.91
C ASN A 102 -17.93 -9.76 -5.31
N GLU A 103 -17.68 -8.94 -6.32
CA GLU A 103 -17.47 -9.38 -7.70
C GLU A 103 -15.98 -9.53 -8.03
N LYS A 104 -15.12 -8.80 -7.33
CA LYS A 104 -13.67 -8.82 -7.47
C LYS A 104 -12.99 -9.10 -6.14
N LEU A 105 -12.86 -10.38 -5.81
CA LEU A 105 -12.20 -10.83 -4.60
C LEU A 105 -10.68 -10.83 -4.76
N PRO A 106 -9.91 -10.59 -3.68
CA PRO A 106 -8.50 -10.94 -3.68
C PRO A 106 -8.35 -12.46 -3.85
N THR A 107 -7.23 -12.88 -4.41
CA THR A 107 -6.91 -14.32 -4.50
C THR A 107 -6.47 -14.86 -3.14
N ASP A 108 -6.58 -16.18 -2.96
CA ASP A 108 -6.06 -16.84 -1.76
C ASP A 108 -4.54 -16.62 -1.60
N ASP A 109 -3.78 -16.62 -2.69
CA ASP A 109 -2.35 -16.34 -2.68
C ASP A 109 -2.05 -14.89 -2.27
N GLN A 110 -2.85 -13.91 -2.71
CA GLN A 110 -2.73 -12.52 -2.23
C GLN A 110 -3.00 -12.42 -0.72
N MET A 111 -4.01 -13.11 -0.24
CA MET A 111 -4.33 -13.16 1.19
C MET A 111 -3.22 -13.84 2.00
N MET A 112 -2.62 -14.91 1.49
CA MET A 112 -1.46 -15.57 2.13
C MET A 112 -0.22 -14.68 2.13
N THR A 113 0.06 -13.99 1.04
CA THR A 113 1.19 -13.04 0.96
C THR A 113 1.05 -11.95 2.01
N MET A 114 -0.13 -11.35 2.10
CA MET A 114 -0.45 -10.34 3.13
C MET A 114 -0.29 -10.92 4.55
N PHE A 115 -0.86 -12.09 4.79
CA PHE A 115 -0.77 -12.78 6.08
C PHE A 115 0.69 -12.97 6.51
N ASN A 116 1.51 -13.55 5.64
CA ASN A 116 2.91 -13.81 5.95
C ASN A 116 3.69 -12.52 6.23
N THR A 117 3.45 -11.46 5.48
CA THR A 117 4.11 -10.17 5.68
C THR A 117 3.71 -9.51 7.01
N LEU A 118 2.41 -9.51 7.33
CA LEU A 118 1.93 -8.94 8.58
C LEU A 118 2.39 -9.74 9.81
N GLU A 119 2.33 -11.07 9.74
CA GLU A 119 2.78 -11.94 10.85
C GLU A 119 4.27 -11.83 11.10
N LYS A 120 5.07 -11.72 10.05
CA LYS A 120 6.51 -11.48 10.16
C LYS A 120 6.83 -10.14 10.83
N THR A 121 6.07 -9.11 10.49
CA THR A 121 6.36 -7.73 10.88
C THR A 121 5.78 -7.36 12.24
N PHE A 122 4.56 -7.82 12.56
CA PHE A 122 3.78 -7.33 13.70
C PHE A 122 3.38 -8.41 14.70
N ASN A 123 4.23 -9.38 14.93
CA ASN A 123 3.92 -10.49 15.82
C ASN A 123 3.46 -10.04 17.24
N ALA A 124 4.05 -8.99 17.79
CA ALA A 124 3.68 -8.46 19.10
C ALA A 124 2.33 -7.71 19.13
N SER A 125 1.88 -7.21 17.99
CA SER A 125 0.64 -6.43 17.87
C SER A 125 -0.53 -7.22 17.27
N ARG A 126 -0.33 -8.49 17.01
CA ARG A 126 -1.28 -9.34 16.26
C ARG A 126 -2.67 -9.40 16.88
N ASP A 127 -2.76 -9.50 18.20
CA ASP A 127 -4.04 -9.68 18.88
C ASP A 127 -4.86 -8.38 18.96
N ASN A 128 -4.19 -7.23 18.93
CA ASN A 128 -4.84 -5.92 19.04
C ASN A 128 -5.27 -5.33 17.69
N TYR A 129 -4.48 -5.58 16.64
CA TYR A 129 -4.69 -4.95 15.33
C TYR A 129 -4.84 -5.96 14.21
N VAL A 130 -3.94 -6.93 14.12
CA VAL A 130 -3.84 -7.84 12.98
C VAL A 130 -4.98 -8.85 12.98
N ARG A 131 -5.26 -9.48 14.12
CA ARG A 131 -6.36 -10.43 14.23
C ARG A 131 -7.73 -9.82 13.92
N PRO A 132 -8.13 -8.69 14.53
CA PRO A 132 -9.40 -8.03 14.18
C PRO A 132 -9.48 -7.64 12.69
N PHE A 133 -8.37 -7.27 12.10
CA PHE A 133 -8.30 -6.98 10.67
C PHE A 133 -8.64 -8.22 9.81
N TYR A 134 -8.05 -9.37 10.10
CA TYR A 134 -8.38 -10.61 9.40
C TYR A 134 -9.86 -11.00 9.56
N VAL A 135 -10.38 -10.85 10.75
CA VAL A 135 -11.81 -11.11 11.03
C VAL A 135 -12.68 -10.18 10.19
N SER A 136 -12.32 -8.92 10.06
CA SER A 136 -13.06 -7.96 9.23
C SER A 136 -13.07 -8.36 7.74
N ILE A 137 -11.97 -8.95 7.24
CA ILE A 137 -11.89 -9.46 5.87
C ILE A 137 -12.80 -10.67 5.68
N PHE A 138 -12.79 -11.61 6.60
CA PHE A 138 -13.71 -12.74 6.57
C PHE A 138 -15.17 -12.29 6.57
N ASN A 139 -15.53 -11.35 7.42
CA ASN A 139 -16.88 -10.80 7.47
C ASN A 139 -17.26 -10.10 6.16
N LYS A 140 -16.35 -9.37 5.56
CA LYS A 140 -16.62 -8.65 4.32
C LYS A 140 -16.92 -9.59 3.16
N PHE A 141 -16.12 -10.62 2.95
CA PHE A 141 -16.20 -11.45 1.75
C PHE A 141 -16.94 -12.76 1.95
N ASP A 142 -16.64 -13.49 3.01
CA ASP A 142 -17.21 -14.82 3.26
C ASP A 142 -18.64 -14.72 3.78
N PHE A 143 -18.89 -13.87 4.75
CA PHE A 143 -20.21 -13.67 5.33
C PHE A 143 -21.27 -13.23 4.30
N ILE A 144 -20.92 -12.33 3.40
CA ILE A 144 -21.87 -11.82 2.41
C ILE A 144 -22.22 -12.88 1.36
N LYS A 145 -21.24 -13.68 0.90
CA LYS A 145 -21.47 -14.68 -0.15
C LYS A 145 -21.92 -16.04 0.38
N ASN A 146 -21.37 -16.48 1.49
CA ASN A 146 -21.67 -17.78 2.06
C ASN A 146 -21.40 -17.82 3.57
N PRO A 147 -22.35 -17.38 4.40
CA PRO A 147 -22.16 -17.30 5.85
C PRO A 147 -21.85 -18.65 6.51
N THR A 148 -22.24 -19.77 5.89
CA THR A 148 -22.08 -21.11 6.46
C THR A 148 -20.77 -21.80 6.07
N ALA A 149 -20.10 -21.33 5.01
CA ALA A 149 -18.88 -21.91 4.47
C ALA A 149 -17.64 -21.04 4.71
N PHE A 150 -17.53 -20.44 5.90
CA PHE A 150 -16.50 -19.51 6.30
C PHE A 150 -15.11 -19.89 5.75
N GLY A 151 -14.60 -19.10 4.82
CA GLY A 151 -13.28 -19.26 4.21
C GLY A 151 -13.05 -20.49 3.30
N LYS A 152 -13.93 -21.48 3.31
CA LYS A 152 -13.70 -22.73 2.56
C LYS A 152 -13.62 -22.53 1.05
N GLU A 153 -14.48 -21.67 0.53
CA GLU A 153 -14.60 -21.45 -0.91
C GLU A 153 -13.64 -20.36 -1.40
N TYR A 154 -13.44 -19.31 -0.61
CA TYR A 154 -12.76 -18.10 -1.09
C TYR A 154 -11.28 -18.07 -0.73
N PHE A 155 -10.95 -18.40 0.51
CA PHE A 155 -9.58 -18.29 1.03
C PHE A 155 -9.17 -19.53 1.81
N PRO A 156 -9.06 -20.70 1.17
CA PRO A 156 -8.81 -21.95 1.89
C PRO A 156 -7.45 -21.96 2.61
N LYS A 157 -6.37 -21.55 1.97
CA LYS A 157 -5.04 -21.52 2.58
C LYS A 157 -4.96 -20.46 3.68
N PHE A 158 -5.48 -19.27 3.40
CA PHE A 158 -5.50 -18.18 4.37
C PHE A 158 -6.32 -18.54 5.61
N THR A 159 -7.48 -19.15 5.43
CA THR A 159 -8.32 -19.59 6.54
C THR A 159 -7.61 -20.62 7.42
N ILE A 160 -6.95 -21.60 6.82
CA ILE A 160 -6.17 -22.61 7.56
C ILE A 160 -5.03 -21.94 8.34
N ALA A 161 -4.28 -21.04 7.71
CA ALA A 161 -3.18 -20.32 8.36
C ALA A 161 -3.68 -19.46 9.52
N PHE A 162 -4.80 -18.75 9.34
CA PHE A 162 -5.43 -17.96 10.39
C PHE A 162 -5.87 -18.83 11.57
N MET A 163 -6.57 -19.93 11.29
CA MET A 163 -7.05 -20.85 12.33
C MET A 163 -5.91 -21.49 13.12
N LYS A 164 -4.82 -21.82 12.44
CA LYS A 164 -3.63 -22.38 13.09
C LYS A 164 -2.97 -21.40 14.06
N LYS A 165 -2.92 -20.12 13.72
CA LYS A 165 -2.25 -19.10 14.55
C LYS A 165 -3.13 -18.51 15.64
N TYR A 166 -4.38 -18.28 15.35
CA TYR A 166 -5.31 -17.58 16.25
C TYR A 166 -6.31 -18.49 16.92
N GLY A 167 -6.51 -19.69 16.37
CA GLY A 167 -7.44 -20.69 16.86
C GLY A 167 -8.84 -20.14 17.15
N LEU A 168 -9.89 -20.69 16.52
CA LEU A 168 -11.17 -20.66 17.19
C LEU A 168 -11.04 -21.67 18.33
N LYS A 169 -10.80 -21.21 19.54
CA LYS A 169 -10.98 -22.07 20.70
C LYS A 169 -12.42 -22.52 20.65
N ASN A 170 -12.63 -23.78 20.29
CA ASN A 170 -13.93 -24.40 20.34
C ASN A 170 -14.49 -24.21 21.73
N GLY A 171 -15.61 -23.51 21.83
CA GLY A 171 -16.53 -23.66 22.92
C GLY A 171 -16.02 -23.21 24.28
N ALA A 172 -15.69 -21.97 24.37
CA ALA A 172 -16.00 -21.38 25.64
C ALA A 172 -17.21 -20.48 25.45
#